data_94c6bda0010b3bb40e2a5b1ea8141c90
#
_entry.id   94c6bda0010b3bb40e2a5b1ea8141c90
#
_cell.length_a   1.000
_cell.length_b   1.000
_cell.length_c   1.000
_cell.angle_alpha   90.00
_cell.angle_beta   90.00
_cell.angle_gamma   90.00
#
_symmetry.space_group_name_H-M   'P 1'
#
loop_
_entity.id
_entity.type
_entity.pdbx_description
1 polymer ?
#
loop_
_entity_poly.entity_id
_entity_poly.type
_entity_poly.pdbx_seq_one_letter_code
_entity_poly.pdbx_strand_id
1 'polypeptide(L)'
;LRMTTAPLSRESDAGVIDAFSPDFSAFVFKIQANMNKAHRDRLAFMRICSGKFERDAEYYHVQGNKKMRLSQPQTMMASEREIVQEAYAGDIIGVFDPGIFSIGDTITVPGKKFRFGGIPTFEPEHFMSVSPKDTMKRKQFVKGIEQIAQEGAIQIFKMPDSGFEDVVVGVVGTLQFDVFEYRMKSEYGV
;
A
#
# COMPACT_ATOMS: atom_id res chain seq x y z
N LEU A 1 25.99 11.36 -7.15
CA LEU A 1 24.95 12.33 -6.74
C LEU A 1 24.89 13.57 -7.63
N ARG A 2 26.02 14.12 -8.10
CA ARG A 2 26.01 15.29 -9.00
C ARG A 2 25.42 15.03 -10.40
N MET A 3 25.18 13.78 -10.76
CA MET A 3 24.66 13.38 -12.07
C MET A 3 23.17 12.99 -12.02
N THR A 4 22.53 13.04 -10.84
CA THR A 4 21.11 12.75 -10.69
C THR A 4 20.28 14.03 -10.68
N THR A 5 19.08 13.97 -11.24
CA THR A 5 18.12 15.07 -11.16
C THR A 5 17.60 15.21 -9.74
N ALA A 6 17.22 16.44 -9.35
CA ALA A 6 16.53 16.70 -8.10
C ALA A 6 15.16 15.95 -8.08
N PRO A 7 14.62 15.62 -6.89
CA PRO A 7 13.29 15.06 -6.78
C PRO A 7 12.25 16.04 -7.35
N LEU A 8 11.28 15.50 -8.08
CA LEU A 8 10.22 16.29 -8.68
C LEU A 8 9.15 16.64 -7.66
N SER A 9 8.68 17.88 -7.72
CA SER A 9 7.49 18.35 -7.02
C SER A 9 6.26 17.55 -7.44
N ARG A 10 5.24 17.47 -6.58
CA ARG A 10 4.04 16.65 -6.82
C ARG A 10 2.77 17.47 -6.66
N GLU A 11 1.80 17.24 -7.55
CA GLU A 11 0.48 17.85 -7.49
C GLU A 11 -0.36 17.28 -6.34
N SER A 12 -1.12 18.15 -5.69
CA SER A 12 -2.10 17.83 -4.66
C SER A 12 -3.39 18.62 -4.86
N ASP A 13 -4.41 18.35 -4.08
CA ASP A 13 -5.66 19.11 -4.06
C ASP A 13 -5.50 20.56 -3.55
N ALA A 14 -4.38 20.86 -2.91
CA ALA A 14 -4.01 22.22 -2.46
C ALA A 14 -2.98 22.91 -3.40
N GLY A 15 -2.70 22.34 -4.57
CA GLY A 15 -1.71 22.82 -5.51
C GLY A 15 -0.42 21.98 -5.51
N VAL A 16 0.62 22.50 -6.15
CA VAL A 16 1.91 21.79 -6.27
C VAL A 16 2.67 21.87 -4.95
N ILE A 17 3.06 20.72 -4.44
CA ILE A 17 3.94 20.60 -3.26
C ILE A 17 5.38 20.53 -3.76
N ASP A 18 6.16 21.54 -3.41
CA ASP A 18 7.57 21.61 -3.76
C ASP A 18 8.38 20.57 -2.98
N ALA A 19 9.21 19.81 -3.69
CA ALA A 19 10.10 18.82 -3.09
C ALA A 19 11.10 19.43 -2.08
N PHE A 20 11.42 20.70 -2.21
CA PHE A 20 12.29 21.43 -1.28
C PHE A 20 11.55 22.11 -0.12
N SER A 21 10.22 21.94 -0.03
CA SER A 21 9.48 22.41 1.15
C SER A 21 10.03 21.75 2.42
N PRO A 22 10.18 22.49 3.52
CA PRO A 22 10.66 21.93 4.78
C PRO A 22 9.67 20.97 5.45
N ASP A 23 8.38 21.11 5.14
CA ASP A 23 7.32 20.28 5.72
C ASP A 23 7.34 18.88 5.08
N PHE A 24 7.43 17.86 5.92
CA PHE A 24 7.37 16.48 5.45
C PHE A 24 6.02 16.17 4.82
N SER A 25 6.10 15.54 3.65
CA SER A 25 4.98 14.86 3.04
C SER A 25 5.44 13.60 2.32
N ALA A 26 4.61 12.57 2.36
CA ALA A 26 4.86 11.31 1.68
C ALA A 26 3.56 10.71 1.14
N PHE A 27 3.70 9.76 0.26
CA PHE A 27 2.59 9.14 -0.41
C PHE A 27 2.82 7.64 -0.52
N VAL A 28 1.81 6.85 -0.14
CA VAL A 28 1.83 5.39 -0.19
C VAL A 28 1.60 4.94 -1.63
N PHE A 29 2.57 4.26 -2.22
CA PHE A 29 2.46 3.80 -3.61
C PHE A 29 2.37 2.28 -3.74
N LYS A 30 2.73 1.55 -2.68
CA LYS A 30 2.70 0.09 -2.67
C LYS A 30 2.42 -0.43 -1.27
N ILE A 31 1.63 -1.48 -1.18
CA ILE A 31 1.46 -2.29 0.03
C ILE A 31 1.88 -3.71 -0.32
N GLN A 32 2.59 -4.35 0.59
CA GLN A 32 3.01 -5.73 0.44
C GLN A 32 2.85 -6.46 1.77
N ALA A 33 2.06 -7.54 1.74
CA ALA A 33 1.87 -8.42 2.88
C ALA A 33 2.67 -9.70 2.73
N ASN A 34 2.88 -10.41 3.85
CA ASN A 34 3.45 -11.75 3.90
C ASN A 34 4.82 -11.91 3.24
N MET A 35 5.67 -10.88 3.28
CA MET A 35 7.03 -10.96 2.78
C MET A 35 7.86 -12.02 3.53
N ASN A 36 7.56 -12.22 4.80
CA ASN A 36 8.12 -13.29 5.60
C ASN A 36 7.00 -14.27 6.00
N LYS A 37 7.08 -15.52 5.55
CA LYS A 37 6.08 -16.55 5.88
C LYS A 37 5.99 -16.86 7.38
N ALA A 38 7.07 -16.64 8.13
CA ALA A 38 7.11 -16.85 9.59
C ALA A 38 6.46 -15.71 10.38
N HIS A 39 6.45 -14.51 9.81
CA HIS A 39 5.86 -13.32 10.43
C HIS A 39 4.90 -12.71 9.42
N ARG A 40 3.62 -12.70 9.72
CA ARG A 40 2.59 -12.07 8.88
C ARG A 40 2.74 -10.55 8.90
N ASP A 41 3.88 -10.07 8.39
CA ASP A 41 4.21 -8.67 8.30
C ASP A 41 3.53 -8.05 7.06
N ARG A 42 3.08 -6.83 7.22
CA ARG A 42 2.58 -5.99 6.15
C ARG A 42 3.36 -4.69 6.15
N LEU A 43 3.87 -4.31 5.00
CA LEU A 43 4.63 -3.08 4.80
C LEU A 43 3.90 -2.15 3.85
N ALA A 44 3.84 -0.88 4.21
CA ALA A 44 3.45 0.20 3.33
C ALA A 44 4.72 0.91 2.85
N PHE A 45 4.91 0.96 1.53
CA PHE A 45 6.02 1.68 0.91
C PHE A 45 5.56 3.08 0.55
N MET A 46 6.33 4.06 1.04
CA MET A 46 6.05 5.48 0.86
C MET A 46 7.20 6.14 0.13
N ARG A 47 6.88 6.98 -0.87
CA ARG A 47 7.83 7.93 -1.41
C ARG A 47 7.71 9.24 -0.65
N ILE A 48 8.80 9.77 -0.16
CA ILE A 48 8.86 11.10 0.45
C ILE A 48 8.81 12.12 -0.68
N CYS A 49 7.81 13.02 -0.62
CA CYS A 49 7.57 14.03 -1.64
C CYS A 49 8.18 15.38 -1.27
N SER A 50 8.26 15.71 0.02
CA SER A 50 8.88 16.94 0.54
C SER A 50 9.42 16.76 1.94
N GLY A 51 10.30 17.64 2.36
CA GLY A 51 10.82 17.71 3.70
C GLY A 51 11.67 16.51 4.12
N LYS A 52 11.73 16.30 5.42
CA LYS A 52 12.55 15.28 6.07
C LYS A 52 11.67 14.36 6.89
N PHE A 53 11.83 13.06 6.71
CA PHE A 53 11.34 12.04 7.62
C PHE A 53 12.28 11.91 8.80
N GLU A 54 11.75 11.88 10.01
CA GLU A 54 12.46 11.59 11.25
C GLU A 54 11.77 10.45 11.98
N ARG A 55 12.55 9.47 12.43
CA ARG A 55 12.03 8.36 13.22
C ARG A 55 11.41 8.88 14.52
N ASP A 56 10.32 8.24 14.95
CA ASP A 56 9.58 8.55 16.17
C ASP A 56 8.84 9.91 16.18
N ALA A 57 8.93 10.72 15.11
CA ALA A 57 8.15 11.92 14.97
C ALA A 57 6.65 11.60 14.78
N GLU A 58 5.81 12.57 15.10
CA GLU A 58 4.35 12.49 14.89
C GLU A 58 4.01 12.96 13.48
N TYR A 59 3.28 12.14 12.76
CA TYR A 59 2.76 12.41 11.42
C TYR A 59 1.24 12.39 11.40
N TYR A 60 0.67 12.85 10.29
CA TYR A 60 -0.77 12.89 10.08
C TYR A 60 -1.16 12.08 8.85
N HIS A 61 -1.98 11.04 9.06
CA HIS A 61 -2.59 10.27 7.99
C HIS A 61 -3.83 11.01 7.50
N VAL A 62 -3.76 11.57 6.30
CA VAL A 62 -4.78 12.50 5.80
C VAL A 62 -6.10 11.79 5.54
N GLN A 63 -6.11 10.68 4.82
CA GLN A 63 -7.31 9.89 4.52
C GLN A 63 -7.93 9.28 5.79
N GLY A 64 -7.11 8.82 6.71
CA GLY A 64 -7.54 8.28 8.00
C GLY A 64 -7.90 9.35 9.04
N ASN A 65 -7.66 10.63 8.74
CA ASN A 65 -7.91 11.77 9.62
C ASN A 65 -7.37 11.58 11.04
N LYS A 66 -6.16 11.06 11.17
CA LYS A 66 -5.56 10.75 12.49
C LYS A 66 -4.07 11.02 12.52
N LYS A 67 -3.59 11.37 13.72
CA LYS A 67 -2.18 11.44 14.03
C LYS A 67 -1.63 10.05 14.32
N MET A 68 -0.37 9.83 13.95
CA MET A 68 0.30 8.54 14.13
C MET A 68 1.81 8.68 14.13
N ARG A 69 2.49 7.66 14.63
CA ARG A 69 3.92 7.46 14.42
C ARG A 69 4.12 6.34 13.42
N LEU A 70 5.07 6.51 12.53
CA LEU A 70 5.41 5.49 11.55
C LEU A 70 6.35 4.48 12.21
N SER A 71 5.87 3.25 12.33
CA SER A 71 6.59 2.19 13.05
C SER A 71 7.58 1.47 12.14
N GLN A 72 8.75 1.15 12.69
CA GLN A 72 9.79 0.36 12.04
C GLN A 72 10.14 0.83 10.63
N PRO A 73 10.50 2.14 10.45
CA PRO A 73 10.87 2.64 9.15
C PRO A 73 12.15 1.96 8.68
N GLN A 74 12.13 1.43 7.46
CA GLN A 74 13.23 0.67 6.89
C GLN A 74 13.42 1.00 5.42
N THR A 75 14.65 1.00 4.97
CA THR A 75 14.98 0.89 3.55
C THR A 75 15.24 -0.56 3.20
N MET A 76 14.96 -0.91 1.96
CA MET A 76 15.18 -2.24 1.45
C MET A 76 16.23 -2.18 0.35
N MET A 77 17.33 -2.87 0.54
CA MET A 77 18.33 -3.16 -0.49
C MET A 77 18.36 -4.67 -0.71
N ALA A 78 17.70 -5.11 -1.78
CA ALA A 78 17.48 -6.53 -2.08
C ALA A 78 16.76 -7.27 -0.92
N SER A 79 17.44 -8.20 -0.24
CA SER A 79 16.89 -8.93 0.91
C SER A 79 17.21 -8.30 2.27
N GLU A 80 18.10 -7.30 2.30
CA GLU A 80 18.51 -6.64 3.54
C GLU A 80 17.55 -5.51 3.91
N ARG A 81 17.29 -5.40 5.21
CA ARG A 81 16.42 -4.36 5.78
C ARG A 81 17.26 -3.54 6.75
N GLU A 82 17.39 -2.26 6.49
CA GLU A 82 18.03 -1.33 7.40
C GLU A 82 17.02 -0.39 8.03
N ILE A 83 17.12 -0.19 9.34
CA ILE A 83 16.29 0.78 10.04
C ILE A 83 16.74 2.19 9.68
N VAL A 84 15.80 3.00 9.23
CA VAL A 84 16.04 4.38 8.81
C VAL A 84 15.77 5.32 9.96
N GLN A 85 16.75 6.18 10.28
CA GLN A 85 16.56 7.26 11.25
C GLN A 85 16.02 8.52 10.59
N GLU A 86 16.49 8.81 9.40
CA GLU A 86 16.18 9.99 8.60
C GLU A 86 16.08 9.62 7.13
N ALA A 87 15.18 10.27 6.42
CA ALA A 87 15.06 10.16 4.96
C ALA A 87 14.53 11.47 4.38
N TYR A 88 14.79 11.73 3.11
CA TYR A 88 14.56 13.01 2.47
C TYR A 88 13.67 12.88 1.24
N ALA A 89 13.21 14.02 0.72
CA ALA A 89 12.43 14.06 -0.51
C ALA A 89 13.13 13.28 -1.65
N GLY A 90 12.38 12.38 -2.28
CA GLY A 90 12.88 11.44 -3.30
C GLY A 90 13.16 10.04 -2.76
N ASP A 91 13.42 9.87 -1.46
CA ASP A 91 13.67 8.57 -0.86
C ASP A 91 12.38 7.74 -0.75
N ILE A 92 12.57 6.42 -0.71
CA ILE A 92 11.51 5.44 -0.46
C ILE A 92 11.79 4.76 0.88
N ILE A 93 10.79 4.78 1.75
CA ILE A 93 10.81 4.05 3.03
C ILE A 93 9.66 3.05 3.08
N GLY A 94 9.92 1.89 3.67
CA GLY A 94 8.90 0.93 4.07
C GLY A 94 8.58 1.10 5.55
N VAL A 95 7.32 1.14 5.92
CA VAL A 95 6.88 1.18 7.32
C VAL A 95 5.97 0.00 7.62
N PHE A 96 6.02 -0.48 8.87
CA PHE A 96 5.08 -1.50 9.29
C PHE A 96 3.64 -0.97 9.22
N ASP A 97 2.77 -1.73 8.60
CA ASP A 97 1.36 -1.38 8.42
C ASP A 97 0.46 -2.37 9.19
N PRO A 98 -0.21 -1.93 10.27
CA PRO A 98 -1.19 -2.75 10.95
C PRO A 98 -2.51 -2.93 10.18
N GLY A 99 -2.56 -2.58 8.91
CA GLY A 99 -3.75 -2.67 8.05
C GLY A 99 -4.53 -1.35 7.95
N ILE A 100 -3.86 -0.23 8.14
CA ILE A 100 -4.50 1.11 8.13
C ILE A 100 -4.22 1.91 6.87
N PHE A 101 -3.19 1.55 6.11
CA PHE A 101 -2.83 2.25 4.88
C PHE A 101 -3.49 1.64 3.66
N SER A 102 -3.79 2.50 2.71
CA SER A 102 -4.20 2.17 1.35
C SER A 102 -3.24 2.79 0.33
N ILE A 103 -3.15 2.19 -0.86
CA ILE A 103 -2.39 2.78 -1.96
C ILE A 103 -3.03 4.13 -2.31
N GLY A 104 -2.22 5.17 -2.44
CA GLY A 104 -2.68 6.55 -2.66
C GLY A 104 -2.82 7.39 -1.39
N ASP A 105 -2.66 6.80 -0.21
CA ASP A 105 -2.71 7.57 1.04
C ASP A 105 -1.59 8.60 1.14
N THR A 106 -1.94 9.74 1.70
CA THR A 106 -1.04 10.87 1.93
C THR A 106 -0.71 10.99 3.41
N ILE A 107 0.57 11.11 3.71
CA ILE A 107 1.09 11.33 5.06
C ILE A 107 1.77 12.70 5.09
N THR A 108 1.44 13.51 6.09
CA THR A 108 1.97 14.87 6.24
C THR A 108 2.45 15.13 7.66
N VAL A 109 3.02 16.30 7.89
CA VAL A 109 3.18 16.82 9.26
C VAL A 109 1.80 17.17 9.85
N PRO A 110 1.61 17.11 11.19
CA PRO A 110 0.37 17.56 11.82
C PRO A 110 0.01 19.00 11.43
N GLY A 111 -1.27 19.20 11.10
CA GLY A 111 -1.78 20.52 10.69
C GLY A 111 -1.84 20.76 9.19
N LYS A 112 -1.19 19.94 8.38
CA LYS A 112 -1.32 19.97 6.90
C LYS A 112 -2.30 18.88 6.45
N LYS A 113 -3.28 19.24 5.62
CA LYS A 113 -4.40 18.34 5.25
C LYS A 113 -4.65 18.31 3.75
N PHE A 114 -3.62 18.39 2.94
CA PHE A 114 -3.75 18.19 1.50
C PHE A 114 -3.63 16.71 1.13
N ARG A 115 -4.13 16.34 -0.04
CA ARG A 115 -4.05 14.99 -0.61
C ARG A 115 -3.31 15.02 -1.92
N PHE A 116 -2.37 14.10 -2.09
CA PHE A 116 -1.79 13.85 -3.40
C PHE A 116 -2.79 13.13 -4.31
N GLY A 117 -2.71 13.40 -5.60
CA GLY A 117 -3.46 12.63 -6.60
C GLY A 117 -3.12 11.14 -6.49
N GLY A 118 -4.13 10.28 -6.60
CA GLY A 118 -3.97 8.84 -6.53
C GLY A 118 -3.09 8.28 -7.66
N ILE A 119 -2.74 7.00 -7.54
CA ILE A 119 -2.12 6.27 -8.65
C ILE A 119 -3.24 5.88 -9.62
N PRO A 120 -3.09 6.16 -10.93
CA PRO A 120 -4.02 5.64 -11.92
C PRO A 120 -4.07 4.11 -11.82
N THR A 121 -5.28 3.58 -11.67
CA THR A 121 -5.52 2.14 -11.74
C THR A 121 -6.14 1.80 -13.08
N PHE A 122 -5.67 0.72 -13.68
CA PHE A 122 -6.31 0.20 -14.88
C PHE A 122 -7.61 -0.52 -14.50
N GLU A 123 -8.65 -0.30 -15.28
CA GLU A 123 -9.88 -1.06 -15.11
C GLU A 123 -9.65 -2.53 -15.50
N PRO A 124 -10.26 -3.48 -14.80
CA PRO A 124 -10.10 -4.88 -15.12
C PRO A 124 -10.78 -5.23 -16.44
N GLU A 125 -10.12 -6.05 -17.24
CA GLU A 125 -10.63 -6.55 -18.52
C GLU A 125 -11.13 -8.00 -18.43
N HIS A 126 -10.68 -8.74 -17.40
CA HIS A 126 -11.03 -10.14 -17.18
C HIS A 126 -11.66 -10.31 -15.80
N PHE A 127 -12.73 -11.12 -15.75
CA PHE A 127 -13.49 -11.36 -14.54
C PHE A 127 -13.66 -12.87 -14.29
N MET A 128 -13.55 -13.28 -13.02
CA MET A 128 -13.73 -14.66 -12.61
C MET A 128 -14.50 -14.71 -11.29
N SER A 129 -15.55 -15.54 -11.22
CA SER A 129 -16.19 -15.86 -9.95
C SER A 129 -15.32 -16.85 -9.19
N VAL A 130 -15.08 -16.57 -7.92
CA VAL A 130 -14.22 -17.35 -7.06
C VAL A 130 -14.92 -17.70 -5.74
N SER A 131 -14.75 -18.93 -5.29
CA SER A 131 -15.30 -19.42 -4.03
C SER A 131 -14.31 -20.38 -3.35
N PRO A 132 -14.36 -20.51 -2.01
CA PRO A 132 -13.52 -21.49 -1.33
C PRO A 132 -14.03 -22.92 -1.62
N LYS A 133 -13.12 -23.84 -1.96
CA LYS A 133 -13.48 -25.27 -2.11
C LYS A 133 -13.95 -25.88 -0.80
N ASP A 134 -13.42 -25.41 0.32
CA ASP A 134 -13.74 -25.85 1.66
C ASP A 134 -14.40 -24.70 2.42
N THR A 135 -15.67 -24.87 2.77
CA THR A 135 -16.45 -23.88 3.51
C THR A 135 -15.88 -23.58 4.90
N MET A 136 -15.15 -24.52 5.51
CA MET A 136 -14.48 -24.31 6.79
C MET A 136 -13.35 -23.27 6.68
N LYS A 137 -12.81 -23.04 5.50
CA LYS A 137 -11.74 -22.06 5.22
C LYS A 137 -12.25 -20.69 4.78
N ARG A 138 -13.53 -20.44 4.91
CA ARG A 138 -14.18 -19.19 4.50
C ARG A 138 -13.50 -17.93 5.08
N LYS A 139 -13.11 -17.95 6.37
CA LYS A 139 -12.44 -16.82 7.01
C LYS A 139 -11.07 -16.51 6.36
N GLN A 140 -10.31 -17.55 6.08
CA GLN A 140 -9.01 -17.44 5.40
C GLN A 140 -9.17 -16.93 3.97
N PHE A 141 -10.20 -17.42 3.27
CA PHE A 141 -10.55 -17.01 1.93
C PHE A 141 -10.86 -15.50 1.86
N VAL A 142 -11.80 -15.02 2.68
CA VAL A 142 -12.17 -13.60 2.72
C VAL A 142 -10.95 -12.73 3.06
N LYS A 143 -10.20 -13.11 4.09
CA LYS A 143 -8.98 -12.40 4.47
C LYS A 143 -7.95 -12.35 3.35
N GLY A 144 -7.74 -13.47 2.66
CA GLY A 144 -6.78 -13.56 1.55
C GLY A 144 -7.16 -12.65 0.39
N ILE A 145 -8.41 -12.70 -0.05
CA ILE A 145 -8.91 -11.85 -1.13
C ILE A 145 -8.77 -10.37 -0.77
N GLU A 146 -9.20 -9.98 0.42
CA GLU A 146 -9.13 -8.58 0.86
C GLU A 146 -7.68 -8.07 0.92
N GLN A 147 -6.75 -8.87 1.44
CA GLN A 147 -5.34 -8.48 1.50
C GLN A 147 -4.71 -8.35 0.11
N ILE A 148 -4.94 -9.31 -0.78
CA ILE A 148 -4.42 -9.28 -2.15
C ILE A 148 -5.00 -8.09 -2.94
N ALA A 149 -6.27 -7.76 -2.72
CA ALA A 149 -6.89 -6.58 -3.33
C ALA A 149 -6.31 -5.27 -2.81
N GLN A 150 -6.04 -5.18 -1.50
CA GLN A 150 -5.40 -4.00 -0.90
C GLN A 150 -3.96 -3.77 -1.40
N GLU A 151 -3.29 -4.81 -1.88
CA GLU A 151 -2.00 -4.70 -2.57
C GLU A 151 -2.13 -4.21 -4.02
N GLY A 152 -3.36 -4.08 -4.53
CA GLY A 152 -3.62 -3.65 -5.91
C GLY A 152 -3.41 -4.73 -6.96
N ALA A 153 -3.25 -6.00 -6.56
CA ALA A 153 -3.03 -7.10 -7.49
C ALA A 153 -4.32 -7.57 -8.19
N ILE A 154 -5.47 -7.39 -7.53
CA ILE A 154 -6.80 -7.74 -8.03
C ILE A 154 -7.81 -6.67 -7.62
N GLN A 155 -8.95 -6.64 -8.28
CA GLN A 155 -10.13 -5.86 -7.86
C GLN A 155 -11.26 -6.81 -7.46
N ILE A 156 -12.03 -6.41 -6.44
CA ILE A 156 -13.13 -7.23 -5.89
C ILE A 156 -14.46 -6.58 -6.27
N PHE A 157 -15.35 -7.36 -6.83
CA PHE A 157 -16.71 -6.98 -7.13
C PHE A 157 -17.67 -7.87 -6.35
N LYS A 158 -18.62 -7.28 -5.66
CA LYS A 158 -19.68 -7.99 -4.92
C LYS A 158 -21.00 -7.80 -5.65
N MET A 159 -21.70 -8.90 -5.89
CA MET A 159 -23.06 -8.80 -6.39
C MET A 159 -24.02 -8.41 -5.25
N PRO A 160 -24.95 -7.47 -5.46
CA PRO A 160 -25.80 -6.92 -4.40
C PRO A 160 -26.58 -7.97 -3.60
N ASP A 161 -27.00 -9.05 -4.23
CA ASP A 161 -27.88 -10.07 -3.64
C ASP A 161 -27.17 -11.42 -3.38
N SER A 162 -25.87 -11.52 -3.64
CA SER A 162 -25.11 -12.72 -3.34
C SER A 162 -24.45 -12.59 -1.98
N GLY A 163 -24.51 -13.64 -1.16
CA GLY A 163 -23.74 -13.71 0.08
C GLY A 163 -22.23 -13.60 -0.21
N PHE A 164 -21.41 -13.57 0.84
CA PHE A 164 -19.94 -13.55 0.73
C PHE A 164 -19.33 -14.79 0.02
N GLU A 165 -20.16 -15.67 -0.53
CA GLU A 165 -19.73 -16.93 -1.14
C GLU A 165 -19.36 -16.78 -2.60
N ASP A 166 -19.95 -15.79 -3.30
CA ASP A 166 -19.66 -15.52 -4.70
C ASP A 166 -19.00 -14.15 -4.87
N VAL A 167 -17.68 -14.16 -4.86
CA VAL A 167 -16.87 -12.98 -5.10
C VAL A 167 -16.41 -13.01 -6.54
N VAL A 168 -16.63 -11.91 -7.27
CA VAL A 168 -16.05 -11.71 -8.60
C VAL A 168 -14.72 -10.97 -8.45
N VAL A 169 -13.67 -11.58 -8.95
CA VAL A 169 -12.32 -11.00 -9.02
C VAL A 169 -12.10 -10.47 -10.42
N GLY A 170 -11.73 -9.21 -10.53
CA GLY A 170 -11.35 -8.55 -11.77
C GLY A 170 -9.85 -8.31 -11.84
N VAL A 171 -9.27 -8.53 -13.01
CA VAL A 171 -7.84 -8.36 -13.30
C VAL A 171 -7.62 -7.74 -14.68
N VAL A 172 -6.49 -7.09 -14.89
CA VAL A 172 -6.11 -6.51 -16.18
C VAL A 172 -5.62 -7.59 -17.15
N GLY A 173 -4.90 -8.59 -16.64
CA GLY A 173 -4.37 -9.69 -17.45
C GLY A 173 -4.58 -11.05 -16.80
N THR A 174 -4.83 -12.08 -17.59
CA THR A 174 -5.20 -13.43 -17.12
C THR A 174 -4.17 -14.08 -16.21
N LEU A 175 -2.86 -13.80 -16.40
CA LEU A 175 -1.79 -14.29 -15.51
C LEU A 175 -1.98 -13.86 -14.03
N GLN A 176 -2.68 -12.78 -13.78
CA GLN A 176 -2.97 -12.34 -12.40
C GLN A 176 -3.88 -13.34 -11.67
N PHE A 177 -4.73 -14.09 -12.39
CA PHE A 177 -5.51 -15.17 -11.77
C PHE A 177 -4.63 -16.32 -11.30
N ASP A 178 -3.61 -16.71 -12.06
CA ASP A 178 -2.67 -17.76 -11.68
C ASP A 178 -1.88 -17.35 -10.44
N VAL A 179 -1.41 -16.11 -10.40
CA VAL A 179 -0.75 -15.52 -9.22
C VAL A 179 -1.68 -15.48 -8.02
N PHE A 180 -2.93 -15.06 -8.21
CA PHE A 180 -3.94 -15.03 -7.17
C PHE A 180 -4.19 -16.44 -6.60
N GLU A 181 -4.44 -17.43 -7.45
CA GLU A 181 -4.66 -18.82 -7.04
C GLU A 181 -3.44 -19.37 -6.28
N TYR A 182 -2.24 -19.17 -6.80
CA TYR A 182 -1.02 -19.58 -6.13
C TYR A 182 -0.86 -18.96 -4.74
N ARG A 183 -1.13 -17.66 -4.61
CA ARG A 183 -1.04 -16.97 -3.33
C ARG A 183 -2.10 -17.42 -2.34
N MET A 184 -3.34 -17.64 -2.80
CA MET A 184 -4.41 -18.16 -1.95
C MET A 184 -4.04 -19.53 -1.36
N LYS A 185 -3.43 -20.41 -2.17
CA LYS A 185 -2.94 -21.72 -1.70
C LYS A 185 -1.74 -21.60 -0.76
N SER A 186 -0.71 -20.84 -1.17
CA SER A 186 0.59 -20.82 -0.49
C SER A 186 0.63 -19.97 0.77
N GLU A 187 -0.13 -18.87 0.82
CA GLU A 187 -0.10 -17.89 1.92
C GLU A 187 -1.30 -18.06 2.86
N TYR A 188 -2.47 -18.42 2.34
CA TYR A 188 -3.73 -18.51 3.13
C TYR A 188 -4.20 -19.93 3.32
N GLY A 189 -3.66 -20.91 2.59
CA GLY A 189 -4.01 -22.33 2.72
C GLY A 189 -5.42 -22.67 2.20
N VAL A 190 -5.92 -21.93 1.22
CA VAL A 190 -7.29 -22.06 0.66
C VAL A 190 -7.24 -22.67 -0.73
#